data_0db27a9fe7888d7f79a57d5e1d310603
#
_entry.id   0db27a9fe7888d7f79a57d5e1d310603
#
_cell.length_a   1.000
_cell.length_b   1.000
_cell.length_c   1.000
_cell.angle_alpha   90.00
_cell.angle_beta   90.00
_cell.angle_gamma   90.00
#
_symmetry.space_group_name_H-M   'P 1'
#
loop_
_entity.id
_entity.type
_entity.pdbx_description
1 polymer ?
#
loop_
_entity_poly.entity_id
_entity_poly.type
_entity_poly.pdbx_seq_one_letter_code
_entity_poly.pdbx_strand_id
1 'polypeptide(L)'
;MDFLTQAEEIASTAKFGDLIEFSYPIGYSHWGVYVEDGNVIHFAVADQGQLMSSIRSSLQAIFPVCGDLLLGETKIRRVPLVEVNVPKGTHVLISNNRHAFTPSAPDDMRLRCNALLDEEFPYHLFTLNCEHFATFVRYGKAVCNQIPTRPKNVECVKATATFKNIVSTKETA
;
A
#
# COMPACT_ATOMS: atom_id res chain seq x y z
N MET A 1 22.30 -6.73 -0.24
CA MET A 1 22.00 -5.30 -0.11
C MET A 1 20.90 -5.14 0.93
N ASP A 2 21.08 -4.30 1.91
CA ASP A 2 20.08 -4.11 2.95
C ASP A 2 18.90 -3.25 2.46
N PHE A 3 17.84 -3.21 3.26
CA PHE A 3 16.64 -2.48 2.89
C PHE A 3 16.91 -0.99 2.68
N LEU A 4 17.69 -0.37 3.55
CA LEU A 4 17.96 1.07 3.47
C LEU A 4 18.63 1.44 2.15
N THR A 5 19.65 0.67 1.75
CA THR A 5 20.34 0.90 0.48
C THR A 5 19.41 0.72 -0.72
N GLN A 6 18.59 -0.34 -0.69
CA GLN A 6 17.60 -0.57 -1.75
C GLN A 6 16.59 0.58 -1.83
N ALA A 7 16.09 1.02 -0.68
CA ALA A 7 15.10 2.09 -0.62
C ALA A 7 15.69 3.41 -1.14
N GLU A 8 16.94 3.71 -0.81
CA GLU A 8 17.63 4.91 -1.31
C GLU A 8 17.80 4.87 -2.82
N GLU A 9 18.17 3.72 -3.37
CA GLU A 9 18.27 3.55 -4.82
C GLU A 9 16.93 3.74 -5.53
N ILE A 10 15.88 3.14 -4.99
CA ILE A 10 14.53 3.29 -5.52
C ILE A 10 14.10 4.77 -5.48
N ALA A 11 14.32 5.44 -4.36
CA ALA A 11 13.95 6.84 -4.20
C ALA A 11 14.68 7.74 -5.21
N SER A 12 15.87 7.37 -5.64
CA SER A 12 16.64 8.16 -6.62
C SER A 12 16.13 8.00 -8.05
N THR A 13 15.38 6.94 -8.36
CA THR A 13 14.95 6.64 -9.73
C THR A 13 13.45 6.62 -9.92
N ALA A 14 12.68 6.47 -8.85
CA ALA A 14 11.23 6.36 -8.90
C ALA A 14 10.59 7.67 -9.37
N LYS A 15 9.45 7.52 -10.03
CA LYS A 15 8.65 8.63 -10.54
C LYS A 15 7.28 8.62 -9.88
N PHE A 16 6.63 9.77 -9.82
CA PHE A 16 5.29 9.87 -9.27
C PHE A 16 4.35 8.84 -9.89
N GLY A 17 3.63 8.13 -9.03
CA GLY A 17 2.68 7.10 -9.48
C GLY A 17 3.27 5.71 -9.65
N ASP A 18 4.59 5.54 -9.48
CA ASP A 18 5.21 4.21 -9.54
C ASP A 18 4.72 3.34 -8.37
N LEU A 19 4.41 2.09 -8.68
CA LEU A 19 4.09 1.11 -7.66
C LEU A 19 5.36 0.59 -7.02
N ILE A 20 5.42 0.68 -5.71
CA ILE A 20 6.55 0.18 -4.92
C ILE A 20 6.09 -1.10 -4.23
N GLU A 21 6.81 -2.16 -4.52
CA GLU A 21 6.56 -3.47 -3.93
C GLU A 21 7.61 -3.77 -2.88
N PHE A 22 7.16 -4.11 -1.67
CA PHE A 22 8.01 -4.57 -0.58
C PHE A 22 7.81 -6.08 -0.48
N SER A 23 8.72 -6.83 -1.10
CA SER A 23 8.61 -8.29 -1.19
C SER A 23 9.17 -8.93 0.08
N TYR A 24 8.29 -9.50 0.89
CA TYR A 24 8.64 -10.12 2.16
C TYR A 24 9.21 -11.52 1.94
N PRO A 25 10.13 -11.96 2.83
CA PRO A 25 10.73 -13.30 2.71
C PRO A 25 9.73 -14.44 2.69
N ILE A 26 8.56 -14.24 3.34
CA ILE A 26 7.54 -15.29 3.43
C ILE A 26 6.68 -15.43 2.15
N GLY A 27 6.89 -14.56 1.15
CA GLY A 27 6.17 -14.67 -0.12
C GLY A 27 4.97 -13.75 -0.27
N TYR A 28 4.72 -12.89 0.71
CA TYR A 28 3.71 -11.83 0.64
C TYR A 28 4.39 -10.52 0.26
N SER A 29 3.67 -9.63 -0.39
CA SER A 29 4.16 -8.29 -0.70
C SER A 29 3.27 -7.21 -0.12
N HIS A 30 3.92 -6.21 0.48
CA HIS A 30 3.29 -4.94 0.84
C HIS A 30 3.46 -3.98 -0.32
N TRP A 31 2.50 -3.09 -0.55
CA TRP A 31 2.48 -2.19 -1.68
C TRP A 31 2.28 -0.75 -1.27
N GLY A 32 2.93 0.15 -1.97
CA GLY A 32 2.72 1.59 -1.83
C GLY A 32 2.81 2.27 -3.19
N VAL A 33 2.57 3.58 -3.20
CA VAL A 33 2.68 4.42 -4.39
C VAL A 33 3.72 5.49 -4.13
N TYR A 34 4.72 5.57 -4.99
CA TYR A 34 5.72 6.63 -4.89
C TYR A 34 5.09 7.97 -5.29
N VAL A 35 5.34 8.99 -4.51
CA VAL A 35 4.82 10.33 -4.80
C VAL A 35 5.95 11.27 -5.21
N GLU A 36 6.66 11.87 -4.27
CA GLU A 36 7.82 12.71 -4.58
C GLU A 36 8.67 12.86 -3.33
N ASP A 37 9.88 13.39 -3.50
CA ASP A 37 10.81 13.69 -2.41
C ASP A 37 11.15 12.49 -1.54
N GLY A 38 11.21 11.31 -2.16
CA GLY A 38 11.53 10.07 -1.46
C GLY A 38 10.38 9.49 -0.64
N ASN A 39 9.16 9.97 -0.83
CA ASN A 39 8.00 9.53 -0.05
C ASN A 39 7.11 8.56 -0.80
N VAL A 40 6.47 7.68 -0.04
CA VAL A 40 5.42 6.78 -0.54
C VAL A 40 4.14 7.00 0.26
N ILE A 41 3.02 6.70 -0.38
CA ILE A 41 1.71 6.61 0.28
C ILE A 41 1.33 5.14 0.36
N HIS A 42 0.95 4.68 1.55
CA HIS A 42 0.61 3.28 1.76
C HIS A 42 -0.35 3.11 2.96
N PHE A 43 -0.92 1.92 3.09
CA PHE A 43 -1.64 1.56 4.31
C PHE A 43 -0.66 1.38 5.47
N ALA A 44 -0.85 2.14 6.54
CA ALA A 44 -0.07 2.04 7.76
C ALA A 44 -1.00 1.88 8.95
N VAL A 45 -0.49 1.38 10.07
CA VAL A 45 -1.28 1.29 11.30
C VAL A 45 -1.63 2.70 11.78
N ALA A 46 -2.89 2.92 12.11
CA ALA A 46 -3.39 4.24 12.48
C ALA A 46 -2.85 4.72 13.82
N ASP A 47 -2.69 3.82 14.77
CA ASP A 47 -2.15 4.13 16.09
C ASP A 47 -0.83 3.40 16.31
N GLN A 48 0.21 4.16 16.66
CA GLN A 48 1.55 3.64 16.85
C GLN A 48 2.04 3.83 18.29
N GLY A 49 1.15 3.67 19.26
CA GLY A 49 1.55 3.67 20.66
C GLY A 49 2.71 2.69 20.90
N GLN A 50 3.62 3.04 21.81
CA GLN A 50 4.87 2.32 22.01
C GLN A 50 4.67 0.82 22.31
N LEU A 51 3.66 0.49 23.09
CA LEU A 51 3.33 -0.90 23.41
C LEU A 51 2.83 -1.65 22.18
N MET A 52 1.98 -1.02 21.39
CA MET A 52 1.45 -1.59 20.16
C MET A 52 2.54 -1.80 19.13
N SER A 53 3.51 -0.88 19.02
CA SER A 53 4.67 -1.03 18.16
C SER A 53 5.47 -2.28 18.48
N SER A 54 5.70 -2.56 19.76
CA SER A 54 6.45 -3.74 20.18
C SER A 54 5.73 -5.04 19.84
N ILE A 55 4.43 -5.10 20.12
CA ILE A 55 3.59 -6.27 19.80
C ILE A 55 3.55 -6.47 18.29
N ARG A 56 3.34 -5.39 17.55
CA ARG A 56 3.28 -5.42 16.10
C ARG A 56 4.58 -5.93 15.49
N SER A 57 5.73 -5.46 15.97
CA SER A 57 7.04 -5.92 15.48
C SER A 57 7.21 -7.41 15.69
N SER A 58 6.81 -7.92 16.84
CA SER A 58 6.87 -9.35 17.15
C SER A 58 5.97 -10.16 16.23
N LEU A 59 4.74 -9.70 16.00
CA LEU A 59 3.78 -10.36 15.12
C LEU A 59 4.21 -10.29 13.65
N GLN A 60 4.77 -9.17 13.22
CA GLN A 60 5.26 -9.01 11.85
C GLN A 60 6.43 -9.93 11.52
N ALA A 61 7.23 -10.29 12.51
CA ALA A 61 8.32 -11.25 12.31
C ALA A 61 7.79 -12.64 11.96
N ILE A 62 6.59 -12.98 12.42
CA ILE A 62 5.96 -14.29 12.22
C ILE A 62 4.87 -14.23 11.14
N PHE A 63 4.01 -13.22 11.21
CA PHE A 63 2.86 -13.03 10.31
C PHE A 63 2.75 -11.56 9.91
N PRO A 64 3.56 -11.09 8.94
CA PRO A 64 3.61 -9.66 8.60
C PRO A 64 2.25 -9.02 8.30
N VAL A 65 1.40 -9.76 7.60
CA VAL A 65 0.07 -9.26 7.19
C VAL A 65 -0.93 -9.37 8.33
N CYS A 66 -0.89 -10.48 9.05
CA CYS A 66 -1.81 -10.73 10.18
C CYS A 66 -1.55 -9.78 11.34
N GLY A 67 -0.31 -9.32 11.50
CA GLY A 67 0.03 -8.32 12.50
C GLY A 67 -0.77 -7.03 12.33
N ASP A 68 -0.87 -6.54 11.11
CA ASP A 68 -1.65 -5.35 10.80
C ASP A 68 -3.15 -5.56 11.07
N LEU A 69 -3.66 -6.72 10.71
CA LEU A 69 -5.07 -7.08 10.94
C LEU A 69 -5.43 -7.16 12.41
N LEU A 70 -4.55 -7.76 13.21
CA LEU A 70 -4.80 -8.00 14.64
C LEU A 70 -4.73 -6.73 15.48
N LEU A 71 -4.02 -5.70 15.01
CA LEU A 71 -3.78 -4.48 15.76
C LEU A 71 -4.75 -3.35 15.45
N GLY A 72 -5.79 -3.62 14.66
CA GLY A 72 -6.89 -2.69 14.48
C GLY A 72 -6.88 -1.96 13.15
N GLU A 73 -7.32 -0.71 13.17
CA GLU A 73 -7.53 0.05 11.96
C GLU A 73 -6.22 0.54 11.34
N THR A 74 -6.24 0.67 10.02
CA THR A 74 -5.14 1.20 9.26
C THR A 74 -5.51 2.57 8.70
N LYS A 75 -4.50 3.33 8.37
CA LYS A 75 -4.64 4.67 7.83
C LYS A 75 -3.73 4.81 6.62
N ILE A 76 -4.20 5.49 5.59
CA ILE A 76 -3.36 5.80 4.44
C ILE A 76 -2.46 6.97 4.82
N ARG A 77 -1.14 6.74 4.79
CA ARG A 77 -0.15 7.73 5.23
C ARG A 77 0.90 7.97 4.17
N ARG A 78 1.40 9.19 4.14
CA ARG A 78 2.59 9.56 3.38
C ARG A 78 3.80 9.49 4.32
N VAL A 79 4.77 8.65 3.97
CA VAL A 79 5.97 8.44 4.78
C VAL A 79 7.20 8.37 3.87
N PRO A 80 8.40 8.71 4.37
CA PRO A 80 9.62 8.44 3.62
C PRO A 80 9.76 6.94 3.31
N LEU A 81 10.12 6.63 2.09
CA LEU A 81 10.28 5.23 1.66
C LEU A 81 11.23 4.46 2.58
N VAL A 82 12.31 5.11 2.99
CA VAL A 82 13.32 4.52 3.86
C VAL A 82 12.80 4.20 5.27
N GLU A 83 11.68 4.80 5.67
CA GLU A 83 11.10 4.61 7.00
C GLU A 83 9.94 3.61 7.02
N VAL A 84 9.59 3.02 5.89
CA VAL A 84 8.55 2.00 5.86
C VAL A 84 8.99 0.79 6.67
N ASN A 85 8.17 0.37 7.62
CA ASN A 85 8.51 -0.73 8.52
C ASN A 85 8.25 -2.07 7.82
N VAL A 86 9.32 -2.82 7.58
CA VAL A 86 9.27 -4.10 6.88
C VAL A 86 10.06 -5.17 7.64
N PRO A 87 9.73 -6.46 7.45
CA PRO A 87 10.53 -7.54 8.01
C PRO A 87 11.95 -7.54 7.45
N LYS A 88 12.88 -8.07 8.25
CA LYS A 88 14.26 -8.26 7.82
C LYS A 88 14.31 -9.18 6.58
N GLY A 89 15.12 -8.83 5.61
CA GLY A 89 15.24 -9.59 4.37
C GLY A 89 14.25 -9.19 3.28
N THR A 90 13.46 -8.14 3.50
CA THR A 90 12.55 -7.61 2.50
C THR A 90 13.31 -6.99 1.34
N HIS A 91 12.86 -7.28 0.11
CA HIS A 91 13.34 -6.61 -1.08
C HIS A 91 12.36 -5.54 -1.51
N VAL A 92 12.88 -4.37 -1.90
CA VAL A 92 12.05 -3.29 -2.41
C VAL A 92 12.33 -3.06 -3.89
N LEU A 93 11.28 -2.89 -4.69
CA LEU A 93 11.42 -2.71 -6.13
C LEU A 93 10.29 -1.86 -6.70
N ILE A 94 10.55 -1.23 -7.85
CA ILE A 94 9.49 -0.60 -8.65
C ILE A 94 8.81 -1.71 -9.44
N SER A 95 7.50 -1.86 -9.29
CA SER A 95 6.77 -3.01 -9.82
C SER A 95 5.53 -2.57 -10.61
N ASN A 96 5.75 -1.92 -11.74
CA ASN A 96 4.69 -1.35 -12.58
C ASN A 96 4.10 -2.34 -13.59
N ASN A 97 4.69 -3.51 -13.74
CA ASN A 97 4.33 -4.43 -14.82
C ASN A 97 3.54 -5.67 -14.36
N ARG A 98 3.26 -5.79 -13.08
CA ARG A 98 2.58 -6.97 -12.54
C ARG A 98 1.12 -7.06 -12.89
N HIS A 99 0.47 -5.94 -13.15
CA HIS A 99 -0.98 -5.89 -13.25
C HIS A 99 -1.49 -5.72 -14.69
N ALA A 100 -0.62 -5.49 -15.65
CA ALA A 100 -0.92 -5.43 -17.09
C ALA A 100 -2.03 -4.43 -17.45
N PHE A 101 -2.13 -3.31 -16.75
CA PHE A 101 -3.07 -2.24 -17.05
C PHE A 101 -2.33 -0.96 -17.47
N THR A 102 -3.02 -0.10 -18.19
CA THR A 102 -2.49 1.21 -18.56
C THR A 102 -2.59 2.16 -17.37
N PRO A 103 -1.49 2.83 -16.98
CA PRO A 103 -1.55 3.78 -15.88
C PRO A 103 -2.43 4.99 -16.23
N SER A 104 -3.13 5.48 -15.22
CA SER A 104 -3.90 6.72 -15.32
C SER A 104 -2.99 7.92 -15.50
N ALA A 105 -3.55 9.04 -15.96
CA ALA A 105 -2.83 10.30 -16.06
C ALA A 105 -2.34 10.73 -14.66
N PRO A 106 -1.18 11.41 -14.56
CA PRO A 106 -0.66 11.86 -13.26
C PRO A 106 -1.64 12.69 -12.43
N ASP A 107 -2.42 13.55 -13.06
CA ASP A 107 -3.41 14.36 -12.35
C ASP A 107 -4.49 13.50 -11.68
N ASP A 108 -4.93 12.44 -12.35
CA ASP A 108 -5.90 11.50 -11.78
C ASP A 108 -5.31 10.73 -10.60
N MET A 109 -4.07 10.29 -10.73
CA MET A 109 -3.37 9.62 -9.64
C MET A 109 -3.20 10.54 -8.42
N ARG A 110 -2.86 11.80 -8.65
CA ARG A 110 -2.70 12.79 -7.58
C ARG A 110 -4.02 13.08 -6.89
N LEU A 111 -5.09 13.19 -7.65
CA LEU A 111 -6.44 13.37 -7.10
C LEU A 111 -6.79 12.23 -6.14
N ARG A 112 -6.53 10.99 -6.55
CA ARG A 112 -6.79 9.80 -5.73
C ARG A 112 -5.92 9.79 -4.47
N CYS A 113 -4.64 10.09 -4.60
CA CYS A 113 -3.73 10.19 -3.45
C CYS A 113 -4.22 11.21 -2.45
N ASN A 114 -4.55 12.41 -2.91
CA ASN A 114 -4.97 13.49 -2.02
C ASN A 114 -6.30 13.18 -1.35
N ALA A 115 -7.23 12.57 -2.06
CA ALA A 115 -8.53 12.23 -1.52
C ALA A 115 -8.46 11.14 -0.44
N LEU A 116 -7.57 10.18 -0.62
CA LEU A 116 -7.46 9.02 0.28
C LEU A 116 -6.45 9.23 1.41
N LEU A 117 -5.58 10.22 1.31
CA LEU A 117 -4.58 10.50 2.34
C LEU A 117 -5.26 10.76 3.69
N ASP A 118 -4.74 10.11 4.72
CA ASP A 118 -5.23 10.20 6.10
C ASP A 118 -6.61 9.57 6.35
N GLU A 119 -7.20 8.92 5.36
CA GLU A 119 -8.41 8.15 5.57
C GLU A 119 -8.10 6.87 6.35
N GLU A 120 -8.99 6.54 7.29
CA GLU A 120 -8.89 5.35 8.11
C GLU A 120 -9.79 4.25 7.55
N PHE A 121 -9.28 3.02 7.54
CA PHE A 121 -10.01 1.86 7.06
C PHE A 121 -9.82 0.67 7.99
N PRO A 122 -10.84 -0.18 8.18
CA PRO A 122 -10.60 -1.50 8.73
C PRO A 122 -9.85 -2.32 7.67
N TYR A 123 -8.57 -2.59 7.92
CA TYR A 123 -7.75 -3.36 6.98
C TYR A 123 -8.28 -4.79 6.88
N HIS A 124 -8.38 -5.27 5.68
CA HIS A 124 -8.83 -6.64 5.44
C HIS A 124 -7.97 -7.31 4.38
N LEU A 125 -7.26 -8.35 4.77
CA LEU A 125 -6.29 -9.05 3.92
C LEU A 125 -6.87 -9.41 2.53
N PHE A 126 -8.12 -9.87 2.51
CA PHE A 126 -8.72 -10.36 1.27
C PHE A 126 -9.53 -9.32 0.51
N THR A 127 -10.14 -8.37 1.21
CA THR A 127 -11.14 -7.49 0.61
C THR A 127 -10.72 -6.04 0.51
N LEU A 128 -9.78 -5.58 1.35
CA LEU A 128 -9.31 -4.20 1.32
C LEU A 128 -7.89 -4.14 1.87
N ASN A 129 -6.90 -4.31 1.00
CA ASN A 129 -5.50 -4.39 1.40
C ASN A 129 -4.64 -3.37 0.66
N CYS A 130 -3.34 -3.42 0.93
CA CYS A 130 -2.37 -2.48 0.37
C CYS A 130 -2.25 -2.57 -1.16
N GLU A 131 -2.40 -3.76 -1.73
CA GLU A 131 -2.36 -3.93 -3.19
C GLU A 131 -3.60 -3.33 -3.84
N HIS A 132 -4.77 -3.49 -3.24
CA HIS A 132 -6.00 -2.84 -3.71
C HIS A 132 -5.85 -1.32 -3.75
N PHE A 133 -5.28 -0.73 -2.70
CA PHE A 133 -5.08 0.71 -2.64
C PHE A 133 -4.11 1.19 -3.73
N ALA A 134 -2.94 0.58 -3.80
CA ALA A 134 -1.88 1.03 -4.70
C ALA A 134 -2.33 0.92 -6.17
N THR A 135 -2.98 -0.18 -6.54
CA THR A 135 -3.48 -0.37 -7.90
C THR A 135 -4.64 0.58 -8.22
N PHE A 136 -5.50 0.85 -7.24
CA PHE A 136 -6.56 1.84 -7.45
C PHE A 136 -5.99 3.22 -7.78
N VAL A 137 -4.96 3.66 -7.06
CA VAL A 137 -4.33 4.96 -7.34
C VAL A 137 -3.77 4.98 -8.77
N ARG A 138 -3.01 3.95 -9.14
CA ARG A 138 -2.32 3.95 -10.43
C ARG A 138 -3.25 3.70 -11.61
N TYR A 139 -4.22 2.81 -11.49
CA TYR A 139 -5.04 2.35 -12.61
C TYR A 139 -6.51 2.79 -12.55
N GLY A 140 -6.95 3.33 -11.44
CA GLY A 140 -8.36 3.67 -11.23
C GLY A 140 -9.25 2.49 -10.87
N LYS A 141 -8.65 1.33 -10.66
CA LYS A 141 -9.35 0.11 -10.21
C LYS A 141 -8.46 -0.70 -9.31
N ALA A 142 -9.05 -1.25 -8.26
CA ALA A 142 -8.34 -2.07 -7.30
C ALA A 142 -8.16 -3.49 -7.84
N VAL A 143 -6.95 -4.02 -7.71
CA VAL A 143 -6.61 -5.38 -8.14
C VAL A 143 -5.75 -6.02 -7.05
N CYS A 144 -5.94 -7.30 -6.81
CA CYS A 144 -5.08 -8.06 -5.91
C CYS A 144 -4.78 -9.42 -6.53
N ASN A 145 -3.51 -9.66 -6.86
CA ASN A 145 -3.09 -10.89 -7.52
C ASN A 145 -2.42 -11.90 -6.60
N GLN A 146 -2.09 -11.51 -5.38
CA GLN A 146 -1.31 -12.37 -4.48
C GLN A 146 -2.14 -13.29 -3.58
N ILE A 147 -3.46 -13.20 -3.63
CA ILE A 147 -4.36 -14.08 -2.89
C ILE A 147 -5.09 -14.98 -3.88
N PRO A 148 -4.63 -16.23 -4.09
CA PRO A 148 -5.13 -17.05 -5.20
C PRO A 148 -6.45 -17.77 -4.96
N THR A 149 -6.91 -17.85 -3.72
CA THR A 149 -7.98 -18.78 -3.32
C THR A 149 -9.38 -18.17 -3.29
N ARG A 150 -9.53 -16.90 -3.65
CA ARG A 150 -10.84 -16.23 -3.57
C ARG A 150 -11.29 -15.72 -4.94
N PRO A 151 -12.60 -15.55 -5.14
CA PRO A 151 -13.11 -14.94 -6.36
C PRO A 151 -12.69 -13.46 -6.41
N LYS A 152 -11.57 -13.24 -7.03
CA LYS A 152 -10.87 -11.94 -7.07
C LYS A 152 -11.74 -10.80 -7.58
N ASN A 153 -12.61 -11.09 -8.54
CA ASN A 153 -13.40 -10.05 -9.19
C ASN A 153 -14.36 -9.34 -8.25
N VAL A 154 -15.04 -10.09 -7.38
CA VAL A 154 -16.00 -9.50 -6.44
C VAL A 154 -15.30 -8.60 -5.43
N GLU A 155 -14.21 -9.08 -4.86
CA GLU A 155 -13.44 -8.34 -3.86
C GLU A 155 -12.83 -7.06 -4.47
N CYS A 156 -12.29 -7.18 -5.67
CA CYS A 156 -11.70 -6.03 -6.37
C CYS A 156 -12.75 -4.98 -6.74
N VAL A 157 -13.93 -5.41 -7.17
CA VAL A 157 -15.03 -4.50 -7.48
C VAL A 157 -15.49 -3.75 -6.23
N LYS A 158 -15.61 -4.45 -5.10
CA LYS A 158 -15.98 -3.81 -3.82
C LYS A 158 -14.93 -2.82 -3.35
N ALA A 159 -13.66 -3.18 -3.40
CA ALA A 159 -12.57 -2.28 -3.02
C ALA A 159 -12.55 -1.04 -3.92
N THR A 160 -12.71 -1.22 -5.22
CA THR A 160 -12.78 -0.12 -6.17
C THR A 160 -13.92 0.83 -5.82
N ALA A 161 -15.11 0.29 -5.52
CA ALA A 161 -16.27 1.10 -5.16
C ALA A 161 -16.03 1.89 -3.87
N THR A 162 -15.39 1.27 -2.88
CA THR A 162 -15.07 1.92 -1.61
C THR A 162 -14.18 3.15 -1.84
N PHE A 163 -13.09 2.98 -2.58
CA PHE A 163 -12.18 4.08 -2.87
C PHE A 163 -12.82 5.16 -3.75
N LYS A 164 -13.54 4.76 -4.79
CA LYS A 164 -14.24 5.71 -5.67
C LYS A 164 -15.25 6.56 -4.93
N ASN A 165 -15.97 5.98 -4.00
CA ASN A 165 -16.94 6.71 -3.18
C ASN A 165 -16.28 7.84 -2.40
N ILE A 166 -15.14 7.57 -1.79
CA ILE A 166 -14.39 8.57 -1.02
C ILE A 166 -13.90 9.69 -1.94
N VAL A 167 -13.31 9.32 -3.08
CA VAL A 167 -12.80 10.29 -4.04
C VAL A 167 -13.93 11.19 -4.55
N SER A 168 -15.05 10.60 -4.93
CA SER A 168 -16.21 11.35 -5.43
C SER A 168 -16.77 12.30 -4.36
N THR A 169 -16.85 11.85 -3.12
CA THR A 169 -17.34 12.67 -2.01
C THR A 169 -16.45 13.89 -1.80
N LYS A 170 -15.15 13.73 -1.89
CA LYS A 170 -14.19 14.82 -1.69
C LYS A 170 -14.13 15.77 -2.88
N GLU A 171 -14.40 15.29 -4.10
CA GLU A 171 -14.47 16.14 -5.29
C GLU A 171 -15.64 17.11 -5.22
N THR A 172 -16.74 16.71 -4.59
CA THR A 172 -17.96 17.52 -4.50
C THR A 172 -18.02 18.39 -3.24
N ALA A 173 -17.06 18.25 -2.36
CA ALA A 173 -17.00 19.00 -1.09
C ALA A 173 -16.43 20.40 -1.25
#